data_0c49b6373ddfc58c3265ef4a27359d47
#
_entry.id   0c49b6373ddfc58c3265ef4a27359d47
#
_cell.length_a   1.000
_cell.length_b   1.000
_cell.length_c   1.000
_cell.angle_alpha   90.00
_cell.angle_beta   90.00
_cell.angle_gamma   90.00
#
_symmetry.space_group_name_H-M   'P 1'
#
loop_
_entity.id
_entity.type
_entity.pdbx_description
1 polymer ?
#
loop_
_entity_poly.entity_id
_entity_poly.type
_entity_poly.pdbx_seq_one_letter_code
_entity_poly.pdbx_strand_id
1 'polypeptide(L)'
;MVRLPPLDELAERWLVIAPMLLKATRRTGCYEPIDLLKGAMSGRYGIWVCESEAGIDAAVVTEIVDYPRKRILEMMFVGGGNMALWLPEAIRVFDEHASSAGCAHIACLGRRGWARAWGGAATGDVVVVRGLGDVQR
;
A
#
# COMPACT_ATOMS: atom_id res chain seq x y z
N MET A 1 14.13 2.60 2.89
CA MET A 1 13.78 1.17 2.86
C MET A 1 12.27 0.97 2.95
N VAL A 2 11.72 0.12 2.12
CA VAL A 2 10.29 -0.22 2.15
C VAL A 2 10.18 -1.67 2.60
N ARG A 3 9.49 -1.92 3.71
CA ARG A 3 9.39 -3.26 4.28
C ARG A 3 8.08 -3.45 5.03
N LEU A 4 7.71 -4.71 5.22
CA LEU A 4 6.55 -5.11 6.01
C LEU A 4 7.04 -5.51 7.40
N PRO A 5 6.88 -4.66 8.43
CA PRO A 5 7.36 -4.98 9.76
C PRO A 5 6.52 -6.08 10.41
N PRO A 6 7.11 -6.89 11.31
CA PRO A 6 6.34 -7.82 12.12
C PRO A 6 5.32 -7.08 12.99
N LEU A 7 4.27 -7.78 13.42
CA LEU A 7 3.19 -7.16 14.18
C LEU A 7 3.64 -6.52 15.50
N ASP A 8 4.60 -7.10 16.18
CA ASP A 8 5.13 -6.54 17.42
C ASP A 8 5.85 -5.21 17.18
N GLU A 9 6.63 -5.11 16.12
CA GLU A 9 7.28 -3.85 15.75
C GLU A 9 6.25 -2.82 15.30
N LEU A 10 5.24 -3.24 14.55
CA LEU A 10 4.16 -2.36 14.14
C LEU A 10 3.45 -1.75 15.35
N ALA A 11 3.17 -2.57 16.36
CA ALA A 11 2.54 -2.11 17.58
C ALA A 11 3.42 -1.10 18.33
N GLU A 12 4.72 -1.36 18.42
CA GLU A 12 5.67 -0.47 19.09
C GLU A 12 5.74 0.91 18.41
N ARG A 13 5.60 0.95 17.09
CA ARG A 13 5.73 2.17 16.29
C ARG A 13 4.40 2.78 15.93
N TRP A 14 3.31 2.28 16.49
CA TRP A 14 1.96 2.70 16.12
C TRP A 14 1.70 4.18 16.35
N LEU A 15 2.26 4.78 17.40
CA LEU A 15 2.09 6.21 17.68
C LEU A 15 2.67 7.11 16.58
N VAL A 16 3.63 6.60 15.83
CA VAL A 16 4.21 7.33 14.68
C VAL A 16 3.39 7.05 13.41
N ILE A 17 2.97 5.81 13.22
CA ILE A 17 2.29 5.36 12.01
C ILE A 17 0.84 5.83 11.95
N ALA A 18 0.12 5.74 13.05
CA ALA A 18 -1.30 6.08 13.07
C ALA A 18 -1.62 7.50 12.61
N PRO A 19 -0.89 8.55 13.04
CA PRO A 19 -1.16 9.90 12.55
C PRO A 19 -0.97 10.04 11.03
N MET A 20 -0.03 9.30 10.45
CA MET A 20 0.19 9.32 9.00
C MET A 20 -1.01 8.73 8.27
N LEU A 21 -1.54 7.62 8.78
CA LEU A 21 -2.69 6.96 8.18
C LEU A 21 -3.98 7.74 8.40
N LEU A 22 -4.08 8.48 9.49
CA LEU A 22 -5.27 9.26 9.81
C LEU A 22 -5.61 10.25 8.71
N LYS A 23 -4.63 10.92 8.14
CA LYS A 23 -4.87 11.86 7.03
C LYS A 23 -5.48 11.15 5.82
N ALA A 24 -5.01 9.95 5.52
CA ALA A 24 -5.50 9.17 4.39
C ALA A 24 -6.91 8.63 4.66
N THR A 25 -7.17 8.11 5.86
CA THR A 25 -8.47 7.54 6.21
C THR A 25 -9.57 8.59 6.31
N ARG A 26 -9.23 9.81 6.70
CA ARG A 26 -10.20 10.91 6.78
C ARG A 26 -10.84 11.26 5.45
N ARG A 27 -10.15 11.02 4.35
CA ARG A 27 -10.68 11.35 3.02
C ARG A 27 -11.92 10.55 2.67
N THR A 28 -11.98 9.30 3.10
CA THR A 28 -13.12 8.43 2.82
C THR A 28 -14.15 8.44 3.93
N GLY A 29 -13.72 8.66 5.18
CA GLY A 29 -14.60 8.59 6.34
C GLY A 29 -15.07 7.19 6.68
N CYS A 30 -14.54 6.16 6.00
CA CYS A 30 -14.98 4.77 6.17
C CYS A 30 -14.14 3.99 7.16
N TYR A 31 -12.92 4.47 7.44
CA TYR A 31 -11.94 3.78 8.29
C TYR A 31 -11.32 4.73 9.29
N GLU A 32 -10.91 4.17 10.41
CA GLU A 32 -9.98 4.81 11.33
C GLU A 32 -8.69 3.99 11.37
N PRO A 33 -7.55 4.57 11.76
CA PRO A 33 -6.29 3.82 11.80
C PRO A 33 -6.35 2.53 12.61
N ILE A 34 -7.14 2.51 13.69
CA ILE A 34 -7.30 1.30 14.51
C ILE A 34 -7.93 0.15 13.72
N ASP A 35 -8.82 0.45 12.78
CA ASP A 35 -9.42 -0.58 11.92
C ASP A 35 -8.35 -1.24 11.06
N LEU A 36 -7.38 -0.46 10.60
CA LEU A 36 -6.28 -0.97 9.79
C LEU A 36 -5.33 -1.82 10.62
N LEU A 37 -5.07 -1.43 11.86
CA LEU A 37 -4.25 -2.23 12.77
C LEU A 37 -4.93 -3.57 13.07
N LYS A 38 -6.22 -3.56 13.33
CA LYS A 38 -6.99 -4.80 13.55
C LYS A 38 -6.92 -5.71 12.34
N GLY A 39 -7.04 -5.13 11.14
CA GLY A 39 -6.91 -5.89 9.90
C GLY A 39 -5.52 -6.47 9.69
N ALA A 40 -4.47 -5.75 10.11
CA ALA A 40 -3.11 -6.27 10.06
C ALA A 40 -2.94 -7.44 11.02
N MET A 41 -3.50 -7.33 12.22
CA MET A 41 -3.44 -8.39 13.22
C MET A 41 -4.16 -9.65 12.78
N SER A 42 -5.24 -9.52 12.01
CA SER A 42 -5.99 -10.67 11.48
C SER A 42 -5.39 -11.24 10.20
N GLY A 43 -4.36 -10.60 9.65
CA GLY A 43 -3.75 -11.03 8.39
C GLY A 43 -4.45 -10.52 7.14
N ARG A 44 -5.49 -9.69 7.29
CA ARG A 44 -6.23 -9.15 6.16
C ARG A 44 -5.46 -8.06 5.43
N TYR A 45 -4.80 -7.19 6.17
CA TYR A 45 -4.04 -6.07 5.61
C TYR A 45 -2.55 -6.21 5.88
N GLY A 46 -1.75 -5.69 4.97
CA GLY A 46 -0.34 -5.43 5.22
C GLY A 46 -0.14 -3.94 5.48
N ILE A 47 0.55 -3.61 6.56
CA ILE A 47 0.93 -2.22 6.83
C ILE A 47 2.45 -2.13 6.67
N TRP A 48 2.86 -1.45 5.60
CA TRP A 48 4.26 -1.31 5.21
C TRP A 48 4.80 0.02 5.70
N VAL A 49 6.07 0.06 6.02
CA VAL A 49 6.75 1.31 6.38
C VAL A 49 7.81 1.64 5.33
N CYS A 50 7.89 2.93 5.02
CA CYS A 50 8.90 3.50 4.14
C CYS A 50 9.84 4.32 5.01
N GLU A 51 11.08 3.87 5.16
CA GLU A 51 12.02 4.42 6.13
C GLU A 51 13.26 5.02 5.46
N SER A 52 13.79 6.04 6.12
CA SER A 52 15.10 6.61 5.82
C SER A 52 15.88 6.71 7.13
N GLU A 53 17.07 7.27 7.09
CA GLU A 53 17.87 7.52 8.31
C GLU A 53 17.15 8.44 9.29
N ALA A 54 16.28 9.29 8.78
CA ALA A 54 15.51 10.22 9.62
C ALA A 54 14.31 9.55 10.33
N GLY A 55 14.00 8.29 10.00
CA GLY A 55 12.88 7.56 10.58
C GLY A 55 11.86 7.14 9.53
N ILE A 56 10.61 6.98 9.95
CA ILE A 56 9.53 6.59 9.05
C ILE A 56 9.05 7.82 8.27
N ASP A 57 9.14 7.74 6.94
CA ASP A 57 8.65 8.78 6.04
C ASP A 57 7.18 8.58 5.69
N ALA A 58 6.75 7.33 5.54
CA ALA A 58 5.40 7.02 5.10
C ALA A 58 4.98 5.62 5.54
N ALA A 59 3.67 5.39 5.51
CA ALA A 59 3.08 4.07 5.71
C ALA A 59 2.12 3.78 4.57
N VAL A 60 2.10 2.52 4.12
CA VAL A 60 1.22 2.06 3.04
C VAL A 60 0.44 0.86 3.52
N VAL A 61 -0.86 0.87 3.28
CA VAL A 61 -1.75 -0.24 3.64
C VAL A 61 -2.17 -0.96 2.37
N THR A 62 -1.95 -2.27 2.35
CA THR A 62 -2.31 -3.11 1.21
C THR A 62 -3.26 -4.23 1.64
N GLU A 63 -4.05 -4.70 0.69
CA GLU A 63 -4.90 -5.88 0.86
C GLU A 63 -4.80 -6.74 -0.39
N ILE A 64 -4.67 -8.06 -0.21
CA ILE A 64 -4.75 -9.00 -1.33
C ILE A 64 -6.21 -9.43 -1.42
N VAL A 65 -6.82 -9.16 -2.56
CA VAL A 65 -8.24 -9.45 -2.79
C VAL A 65 -8.39 -10.49 -3.89
N ASP A 66 -9.13 -11.55 -3.59
CA ASP A 66 -9.46 -12.59 -4.55
C ASP A 66 -10.79 -12.29 -5.22
N TYR A 67 -10.72 -11.91 -6.48
CA TYR A 67 -11.88 -11.77 -7.34
C TYR A 67 -12.14 -13.09 -8.08
N PRO A 68 -13.31 -13.29 -8.67
CA PRO A 68 -13.60 -14.55 -9.36
C PRO A 68 -12.59 -14.92 -10.45
N ARG A 69 -12.00 -13.93 -11.10
CA ARG A 69 -11.12 -14.17 -12.26
C ARG A 69 -9.65 -13.91 -11.98
N LYS A 70 -9.33 -13.18 -10.92
CA LYS A 70 -7.95 -12.82 -10.62
C LYS A 70 -7.77 -12.36 -9.19
N ARG A 71 -6.52 -12.42 -8.74
CA ARG A 71 -6.11 -11.89 -7.45
C ARG A 71 -5.41 -10.56 -7.69
N ILE A 72 -5.73 -9.57 -6.87
CA ILE A 72 -5.20 -8.21 -7.00
C ILE A 72 -4.60 -7.77 -5.65
N LEU A 73 -3.43 -7.15 -5.70
CA LEU A 73 -2.89 -6.42 -4.56
C LEU A 73 -3.43 -5.00 -4.61
N GLU A 74 -4.27 -4.65 -3.65
CA GLU A 74 -4.84 -3.32 -3.58
C GLU A 74 -4.07 -2.45 -2.57
N MET A 75 -3.60 -1.30 -3.01
CA MET A 75 -3.05 -0.28 -2.13
C MET A 75 -4.21 0.57 -1.66
N MET A 76 -4.58 0.41 -0.41
CA MET A 76 -5.76 1.06 0.16
C MET A 76 -5.48 2.49 0.61
N PHE A 77 -4.38 2.68 1.32
CA PHE A 77 -4.03 3.98 1.90
C PHE A 77 -2.53 4.19 1.82
N VAL A 78 -2.16 5.45 1.60
CA VAL A 78 -0.77 5.91 1.67
C VAL A 78 -0.77 7.17 2.51
N GLY A 79 -0.04 7.16 3.60
CA GLY A 79 0.09 8.32 4.48
C GLY A 79 1.54 8.68 4.70
N GLY A 80 1.81 9.96 4.93
CA GLY A 80 3.16 10.45 5.16
C GLY A 80 3.66 11.33 4.01
N GLY A 81 4.96 11.42 3.85
CA GLY A 81 5.57 12.28 2.85
C GLY A 81 6.77 11.66 2.15
N ASN A 82 7.54 12.52 1.49
CA ASN A 82 8.80 12.16 0.82
C ASN A 82 8.66 11.03 -0.20
N MET A 83 7.53 11.00 -0.90
CA MET A 83 7.22 9.92 -1.85
C MET A 83 8.30 9.74 -2.92
N ALA A 84 8.90 10.82 -3.39
CA ALA A 84 9.95 10.75 -4.39
C ALA A 84 11.16 9.93 -3.93
N LEU A 85 11.41 9.87 -2.62
CA LEU A 85 12.54 9.13 -2.06
C LEU A 85 12.28 7.63 -1.99
N TRP A 86 11.05 7.22 -1.66
CA TRP A 86 10.76 5.81 -1.42
C TRP A 86 9.97 5.13 -2.53
N LEU A 87 9.34 5.89 -3.44
CA LEU A 87 8.48 5.31 -4.47
C LEU A 87 9.17 4.32 -5.39
N PRO A 88 10.40 4.57 -5.90
CA PRO A 88 11.06 3.58 -6.76
C PRO A 88 11.28 2.23 -6.09
N GLU A 89 11.67 2.24 -4.81
CA GLU A 89 11.83 0.99 -4.07
C GLU A 89 10.47 0.34 -3.79
N ALA A 90 9.45 1.14 -3.49
CA ALA A 90 8.10 0.64 -3.22
C ALA A 90 7.54 -0.10 -4.44
N ILE A 91 7.71 0.45 -5.62
CA ILE A 91 7.27 -0.19 -6.86
C ILE A 91 7.91 -1.57 -6.99
N ARG A 92 9.21 -1.66 -6.80
CA ARG A 92 9.94 -2.92 -6.88
C ARG A 92 9.47 -3.92 -5.82
N VAL A 93 9.37 -3.47 -4.57
CA VAL A 93 8.98 -4.33 -3.45
C VAL A 93 7.55 -4.84 -3.61
N PHE A 94 6.62 -3.97 -3.98
CA PHE A 94 5.23 -4.38 -4.17
C PHE A 94 5.04 -5.26 -5.40
N ASP A 95 5.80 -5.03 -6.48
CA ASP A 95 5.78 -5.92 -7.64
C ASP A 95 6.25 -7.33 -7.25
N GLU A 96 7.33 -7.44 -6.50
CA GLU A 96 7.84 -8.73 -6.02
C GLU A 96 6.83 -9.42 -5.09
N HIS A 97 6.28 -8.67 -4.16
CA HIS A 97 5.29 -9.21 -3.21
C HIS A 97 4.03 -9.70 -3.92
N ALA A 98 3.50 -8.89 -4.82
CA ALA A 98 2.29 -9.23 -5.57
C ALA A 98 2.53 -10.45 -6.47
N SER A 99 3.68 -10.50 -7.14
CA SER A 99 4.04 -11.64 -7.99
C SER A 99 4.17 -12.92 -7.16
N SER A 100 4.84 -12.85 -6.01
CA SER A 100 4.99 -14.01 -5.12
C SER A 100 3.65 -14.50 -4.60
N ALA A 101 2.69 -13.61 -4.43
CA ALA A 101 1.35 -13.95 -3.94
C ALA A 101 0.41 -14.40 -5.07
N GLY A 102 0.85 -14.41 -6.33
CA GLY A 102 0.03 -14.81 -7.46
C GLY A 102 -0.94 -13.73 -7.93
N CYS A 103 -0.66 -12.47 -7.64
CA CYS A 103 -1.51 -11.37 -8.09
C CYS A 103 -1.27 -11.03 -9.56
N ALA A 104 -2.34 -10.70 -10.27
CA ALA A 104 -2.28 -10.29 -11.67
C ALA A 104 -1.98 -8.81 -11.83
N HIS A 105 -2.41 -8.01 -10.86
CA HIS A 105 -2.28 -6.55 -10.90
C HIS A 105 -1.98 -5.99 -9.53
N ILE A 106 -1.45 -4.76 -9.52
CA ILE A 106 -1.49 -3.87 -8.37
C ILE A 106 -2.48 -2.76 -8.73
N ALA A 107 -3.43 -2.50 -7.85
CA ALA A 107 -4.41 -1.45 -8.02
C ALA A 107 -4.35 -0.49 -6.83
N CYS A 108 -4.63 0.77 -7.06
CA CYS A 108 -4.77 1.71 -5.96
C CYS A 108 -5.90 2.69 -6.26
N LEU A 109 -6.58 3.11 -5.21
CA LEU A 109 -7.52 4.21 -5.25
C LEU A 109 -6.72 5.48 -5.03
N GLY A 110 -6.81 6.42 -5.95
CA GLY A 110 -6.03 7.62 -5.81
C GLY A 110 -6.30 8.65 -6.89
N ARG A 111 -5.56 9.72 -6.80
CA ARG A 111 -5.63 10.79 -7.78
C ARG A 111 -5.02 10.34 -9.09
N ARG A 112 -5.44 10.96 -10.19
CA ARG A 112 -4.94 10.60 -11.53
C ARG A 112 -3.41 10.68 -11.66
N GLY A 113 -2.78 11.59 -10.92
CA GLY A 113 -1.32 11.69 -10.91
C GLY A 113 -0.61 10.42 -10.46
N TRP A 114 -1.28 9.55 -9.72
CA TRP A 114 -0.74 8.27 -9.30
C TRP A 114 -0.43 7.34 -10.46
N ALA A 115 -1.23 7.39 -11.53
CA ALA A 115 -0.97 6.58 -12.73
C ALA A 115 0.41 6.87 -13.31
N ARG A 116 0.76 8.15 -13.40
CA ARG A 116 2.07 8.57 -13.90
C ARG A 116 3.19 8.18 -12.95
N ALA A 117 3.02 8.49 -11.67
CA ALA A 117 4.05 8.21 -10.66
C ALA A 117 4.30 6.71 -10.50
N TRP A 118 3.25 5.91 -10.58
CA TRP A 118 3.31 4.46 -10.37
C TRP A 118 3.63 3.66 -11.63
N GLY A 119 3.51 4.27 -12.80
CA GLY A 119 3.74 3.59 -14.08
C GLY A 119 2.57 2.71 -14.51
N GLY A 120 1.37 3.00 -14.02
CA GLY A 120 0.14 2.31 -14.39
C GLY A 120 -0.78 3.16 -15.21
N ALA A 121 -1.99 2.68 -15.44
CA ALA A 121 -3.04 3.38 -16.17
C ALA A 121 -4.24 3.63 -15.27
N ALA A 122 -4.81 4.83 -15.35
CA ALA A 122 -6.03 5.15 -14.61
C ALA A 122 -7.23 4.48 -15.30
N THR A 123 -8.06 3.81 -14.49
CA THR A 123 -9.31 3.23 -14.95
C THR A 123 -10.44 3.92 -14.18
N GLY A 124 -11.18 4.79 -14.85
CA GLY A 124 -12.15 5.64 -14.15
C GLY A 124 -11.45 6.77 -13.40
N ASP A 125 -12.14 7.33 -12.44
CA ASP A 125 -11.68 8.56 -11.78
C ASP A 125 -10.75 8.32 -10.59
N VAL A 126 -10.79 7.16 -10.00
CA VAL A 126 -10.12 6.92 -8.72
C VAL A 126 -9.29 5.65 -8.66
N VAL A 127 -9.31 4.82 -9.68
CA VAL A 127 -8.59 3.56 -9.67
C VAL A 127 -7.41 3.61 -10.62
N VAL A 128 -6.24 3.34 -10.09
CA VAL A 128 -5.01 3.20 -10.87
C VAL A 128 -4.62 1.72 -10.85
N VAL A 129 -4.43 1.14 -12.03
CA VAL A 129 -4.09 -0.27 -12.16
C VAL A 129 -2.75 -0.40 -12.88
N ARG A 130 -1.88 -1.22 -12.31
CA ARG A 130 -0.60 -1.57 -12.91
C ARG A 130 -0.53 -3.08 -13.08
N GLY A 131 -0.45 -3.53 -14.31
CA GLY A 131 -0.26 -4.94 -14.62
C GLY A 131 1.16 -5.38 -14.28
N LEU A 132 1.31 -6.63 -13.88
CA LEU A 132 2.61 -7.20 -13.50
C LEU A 132 3.32 -7.86 -14.69
N GLY A 133 2.89 -7.55 -15.88
CA GLY A 133 3.55 -8.01 -17.09
C GLY A 133 3.39 -9.51 -17.34
N ASP A 134 4.32 -10.04 -18.09
CA ASP A 134 4.24 -11.43 -18.56
C ASP A 134 4.51 -12.47 -17.48
N VAL A 135 5.02 -12.03 -16.34
CA VAL A 135 5.33 -12.93 -15.23
C VAL A 135 4.10 -13.66 -14.73
N GLN A 136 2.93 -13.08 -14.92
CA GLN A 136 1.67 -13.59 -14.41
C GLN A 136 0.94 -14.53 -15.36
N ARG A 137 1.53 -14.79 -16.49
CA ARG A 137 0.87 -15.57 -17.54
C ARG A 137 1.40 -16.98 -17.72
#